data_842c5a0fff884758d2b07d19d621fc9e
#
_entry.id   842c5a0fff884758d2b07d19d621fc9e
#
_cell.length_a   1.000
_cell.length_b   1.000
_cell.length_c   1.000
_cell.angle_alpha   90.00
_cell.angle_beta   90.00
_cell.angle_gamma   90.00
#
_symmetry.space_group_name_H-M   'P 1'
#
loop_
_entity.id
_entity.type
_entity.pdbx_description
1 polymer ?
#
loop_
_entity_poly.entity_id
_entity_poly.type
_entity_poly.pdbx_seq_one_letter_code
_entity_poly.pdbx_strand_id
1 'polypeptide(L)'
;MSEFDRIIGYEKVKNELMQICDMLKNPELYAKLGAKMSHGLLIDGEPGLGKSLMAKCLMKECGRNSYIVRRNKPNGDFIDELREVFATAAENAPSVILLDDMDKFAAEERNDEEYIAVQACIDEVKEKSVYIIATANNLHDIPDSLLRSGRFDRKITVEAPKGDEAIRIIEHYLSTKIIADDLNIIDISKMLKGCSCADLETVINEAAILAAYERCDKIYMRHIVESVMRNNYCVEKMTGTVDSQKLERIACHEAGHTVAYELMHQGGIGLACINYGGDGVRGFVIRYSECSGEENIMMSLAGRAAVDLIYGENDEGAASDLERAMRSVSVRVCDKGMNGLHLLEINHIRGAKSESQMSQQEGVIYAEVERYYEKTKKLLAANKGFLIAVTNALIKKNLLLSSDIEKIRESKVYNN
;
A
#
# COMPACT_ATOMS: atom_id res chain seq x y z
N MET A 1 -13.84 1.97 29.15
CA MET A 1 -13.16 2.13 27.86
C MET A 1 -12.98 0.73 27.30
N SER A 2 -13.46 0.45 26.11
CA SER A 2 -13.30 -0.86 25.48
C SER A 2 -11.86 -1.07 25.04
N GLU A 3 -11.34 -2.30 25.08
CA GLU A 3 -10.02 -2.60 24.49
C GLU A 3 -9.98 -2.29 22.98
N PHE A 4 -11.13 -2.34 22.31
CA PHE A 4 -11.23 -1.98 20.90
C PHE A 4 -11.02 -0.47 20.61
N ASP A 5 -11.10 0.41 21.63
CA ASP A 5 -10.78 1.84 21.49
C ASP A 5 -9.29 2.07 21.14
N ARG A 6 -8.44 1.08 21.40
CA ARG A 6 -7.01 1.09 21.04
C ARG A 6 -6.75 0.86 19.54
N ILE A 7 -7.74 0.34 18.82
CA ILE A 7 -7.68 0.15 17.36
C ILE A 7 -8.15 1.46 16.73
N ILE A 8 -7.23 2.23 16.23
CA ILE A 8 -7.53 3.50 15.56
C ILE A 8 -7.84 3.25 14.10
N GLY A 9 -8.92 3.83 13.59
CA GLY A 9 -9.44 3.50 12.26
C GLY A 9 -10.02 2.08 12.21
N TYR A 10 -10.01 1.47 11.02
CA TYR A 10 -10.43 0.08 10.79
C TYR A 10 -11.84 -0.27 11.33
N GLU A 11 -12.80 0.63 11.18
CA GLU A 11 -14.14 0.48 11.78
C GLU A 11 -14.84 -0.81 11.32
N LYS A 12 -14.62 -1.22 10.08
CA LYS A 12 -15.17 -2.49 9.56
C LYS A 12 -14.59 -3.69 10.30
N VAL A 13 -13.26 -3.75 10.41
CA VAL A 13 -12.56 -4.83 11.14
C VAL A 13 -12.96 -4.82 12.61
N LYS A 14 -13.03 -3.64 13.23
CA LYS A 14 -13.45 -3.45 14.62
C LYS A 14 -14.85 -4.02 14.88
N ASN A 15 -15.81 -3.73 13.99
CA ASN A 15 -17.18 -4.25 14.09
C ASN A 15 -17.23 -5.78 13.98
N GLU A 16 -16.42 -6.38 13.09
CA GLU A 16 -16.32 -7.83 12.98
C GLU A 16 -15.73 -8.47 14.26
N LEU A 17 -14.67 -7.86 14.82
CA LEU A 17 -14.09 -8.30 16.09
C LEU A 17 -15.06 -8.16 17.26
N MET A 18 -15.84 -7.08 17.32
CA MET A 18 -16.88 -6.89 18.33
C MET A 18 -17.99 -7.94 18.22
N GLN A 19 -18.40 -8.31 17.01
CA GLN A 19 -19.36 -9.39 16.80
C GLN A 19 -18.82 -10.74 17.30
N ILE A 20 -17.55 -11.06 17.04
CA ILE A 20 -16.91 -12.26 17.54
C ILE A 20 -16.82 -12.22 19.06
N CYS A 21 -16.44 -11.08 19.62
CA CYS A 21 -16.39 -10.91 21.07
C CYS A 21 -17.76 -11.16 21.74
N ASP A 22 -18.82 -10.60 21.18
CA ASP A 22 -20.20 -10.81 21.67
C ASP A 22 -20.60 -12.28 21.59
N MET A 23 -20.30 -12.96 20.48
CA MET A 23 -20.53 -14.40 20.33
C MET A 23 -19.80 -15.23 21.40
N LEU A 24 -18.54 -14.85 21.74
CA LEU A 24 -17.75 -15.53 22.76
C LEU A 24 -18.26 -15.25 24.17
N LYS A 25 -18.81 -14.08 24.45
CA LYS A 25 -19.39 -13.69 25.75
C LYS A 25 -20.79 -14.29 25.96
N ASN A 26 -21.59 -14.40 24.91
CA ASN A 26 -23.01 -14.76 24.95
C ASN A 26 -23.38 -15.97 24.09
N PRO A 27 -22.67 -17.12 24.19
CA PRO A 27 -22.84 -18.25 23.28
C PRO A 27 -24.27 -18.80 23.27
N GLU A 28 -25.00 -18.74 24.40
CA GLU A 28 -26.34 -19.25 24.52
C GLU A 28 -27.37 -18.48 23.64
N LEU A 29 -27.16 -17.19 23.42
CA LEU A 29 -28.03 -16.39 22.57
C LEU A 29 -27.96 -16.86 21.11
N TYR A 30 -26.76 -17.17 20.66
CA TYR A 30 -26.51 -17.65 19.29
C TYR A 30 -27.04 -19.10 19.11
N ALA A 31 -26.83 -19.94 20.11
CA ALA A 31 -27.33 -21.32 20.10
C ALA A 31 -28.87 -21.40 20.00
N LYS A 32 -29.59 -20.48 20.67
CA LYS A 32 -31.07 -20.39 20.57
C LYS A 32 -31.59 -20.16 19.18
N LEU A 33 -30.78 -19.48 18.33
CA LEU A 33 -31.09 -19.24 16.93
C LEU A 33 -30.57 -20.33 15.98
N GLY A 34 -29.97 -21.40 16.54
CA GLY A 34 -29.36 -22.49 15.79
C GLY A 34 -28.02 -22.11 15.11
N ALA A 35 -27.42 -20.97 15.47
CA ALA A 35 -26.13 -20.56 14.95
C ALA A 35 -25.02 -21.46 15.50
N LYS A 36 -24.17 -21.97 14.60
CA LYS A 36 -22.95 -22.69 14.98
C LYS A 36 -21.84 -21.67 15.20
N MET A 37 -21.14 -21.77 16.34
CA MET A 37 -20.00 -20.94 16.63
C MET A 37 -18.84 -21.30 15.69
N SER A 38 -18.10 -20.29 15.22
CA SER A 38 -16.82 -20.51 14.56
C SER A 38 -15.80 -21.06 15.56
N HIS A 39 -14.92 -21.93 15.10
CA HIS A 39 -13.87 -22.51 15.94
C HIS A 39 -12.63 -21.62 16.02
N GLY A 40 -12.38 -20.83 14.97
CA GLY A 40 -11.21 -19.96 14.92
C GLY A 40 -11.36 -18.78 13.99
N LEU A 41 -10.53 -17.77 14.27
CA LEU A 41 -10.36 -16.54 13.50
C LEU A 41 -8.94 -16.44 12.96
N LEU A 42 -8.81 -16.24 11.66
CA LEU A 42 -7.56 -15.84 11.04
C LEU A 42 -7.61 -14.35 10.67
N ILE A 43 -6.62 -13.60 11.14
CA ILE A 43 -6.40 -12.18 10.77
C ILE A 43 -5.16 -12.13 9.88
N ASP A 44 -5.36 -11.87 8.60
CA ASP A 44 -4.29 -11.81 7.61
C ASP A 44 -4.08 -10.41 7.04
N GLY A 45 -2.93 -10.16 6.47
CA GLY A 45 -2.56 -8.89 5.82
C GLY A 45 -1.08 -8.59 5.97
N GLU A 46 -0.59 -7.57 5.27
CA GLU A 46 0.82 -7.20 5.27
C GLU A 46 1.38 -6.90 6.67
N PRO A 47 2.71 -6.99 6.88
CA PRO A 47 3.34 -6.60 8.13
C PRO A 47 3.02 -5.16 8.52
N GLY A 48 2.99 -4.87 9.83
CA GLY A 48 2.83 -3.50 10.33
C GLY A 48 1.40 -2.94 10.35
N LEU A 49 0.37 -3.74 10.01
CA LEU A 49 -1.05 -3.31 9.99
C LEU A 49 -1.78 -3.42 11.34
N GLY A 50 -1.10 -3.86 12.39
CA GLY A 50 -1.70 -3.95 13.73
C GLY A 50 -2.45 -5.26 14.01
N LYS A 51 -2.30 -6.32 13.21
CA LYS A 51 -2.97 -7.63 13.38
C LYS A 51 -2.84 -8.20 14.79
N SER A 52 -1.61 -8.26 15.33
CA SER A 52 -1.36 -8.75 16.69
C SER A 52 -2.00 -7.86 17.77
N LEU A 53 -2.12 -6.54 17.52
CA LEU A 53 -2.85 -5.64 18.41
C LEU A 53 -4.34 -5.96 18.40
N MET A 54 -4.94 -6.13 17.22
CA MET A 54 -6.35 -6.48 17.02
C MET A 54 -6.70 -7.80 17.72
N ALA A 55 -5.87 -8.84 17.52
CA ALA A 55 -6.01 -10.12 18.19
C ALA A 55 -5.96 -9.99 19.71
N LYS A 56 -5.00 -9.24 20.25
CA LYS A 56 -4.86 -9.00 21.70
C LYS A 56 -6.01 -8.19 22.27
N CYS A 57 -6.56 -7.22 21.55
CA CYS A 57 -7.75 -6.48 21.95
C CYS A 57 -8.95 -7.43 22.07
N LEU A 58 -9.16 -8.31 21.10
CA LEU A 58 -10.24 -9.31 21.16
C LEU A 58 -10.06 -10.26 22.36
N MET A 59 -8.84 -10.78 22.59
CA MET A 59 -8.54 -11.65 23.71
C MET A 59 -8.87 -11.01 25.06
N LYS A 60 -8.46 -9.76 25.26
CA LYS A 60 -8.71 -9.04 26.52
C LYS A 60 -10.18 -8.69 26.69
N GLU A 61 -10.82 -8.20 25.62
CA GLU A 61 -12.23 -7.78 25.67
C GLU A 61 -13.17 -8.96 25.94
N CYS A 62 -12.88 -10.17 25.42
CA CYS A 62 -13.74 -11.34 25.62
C CYS A 62 -13.69 -11.91 27.06
N GLY A 63 -12.69 -11.53 27.87
CA GLY A 63 -12.59 -11.90 29.30
C GLY A 63 -12.34 -13.38 29.57
N ARG A 64 -11.86 -14.15 28.58
CA ARG A 64 -11.51 -15.57 28.72
C ARG A 64 -10.05 -15.76 29.14
N ASN A 65 -9.70 -16.91 29.65
CA ASN A 65 -8.30 -17.28 29.89
C ASN A 65 -7.52 -17.23 28.59
N SER A 66 -6.41 -16.51 28.56
CA SER A 66 -5.71 -16.13 27.32
C SER A 66 -4.30 -16.69 27.27
N TYR A 67 -3.96 -17.35 26.17
CA TYR A 67 -2.66 -17.95 25.91
C TYR A 67 -2.10 -17.45 24.59
N ILE A 68 -0.78 -17.28 24.49
CA ILE A 68 -0.12 -16.79 23.27
C ILE A 68 1.00 -17.76 22.90
N VAL A 69 0.98 -18.23 21.66
CA VAL A 69 2.04 -19.02 21.05
C VAL A 69 2.74 -18.17 20.01
N ARG A 70 4.06 -18.11 20.11
CA ARG A 70 4.96 -17.50 19.13
C ARG A 70 6.15 -18.41 18.91
N ARG A 71 6.61 -18.53 17.68
CA ARG A 71 7.83 -19.27 17.40
C ARG A 71 9.06 -18.49 17.87
N ASN A 72 9.55 -18.87 19.05
CA ASN A 72 10.73 -18.28 19.69
C ASN A 72 11.80 -19.32 20.08
N LYS A 73 11.57 -20.60 19.78
CA LYS A 73 12.43 -21.73 20.11
C LYS A 73 12.73 -22.60 18.87
N PRO A 74 13.76 -23.47 18.92
CA PRO A 74 14.00 -24.51 17.91
C PRO A 74 12.82 -25.48 17.77
N ASN A 75 12.73 -26.18 16.64
CA ASN A 75 11.57 -26.97 16.21
C ASN A 75 11.00 -27.93 17.30
N GLY A 76 11.82 -28.77 17.91
CA GLY A 76 11.33 -29.76 18.91
C GLY A 76 10.77 -29.11 20.15
N ASP A 77 11.51 -28.19 20.75
CA ASP A 77 11.08 -27.48 21.98
C ASP A 77 9.83 -26.62 21.72
N PHE A 78 9.67 -26.12 20.49
CA PHE A 78 8.49 -25.35 20.11
C PHE A 78 7.23 -26.24 20.02
N ILE A 79 7.35 -27.44 19.45
CA ILE A 79 6.22 -28.38 19.35
C ILE A 79 5.75 -28.80 20.73
N ASP A 80 6.66 -29.03 21.67
CA ASP A 80 6.32 -29.40 23.05
C ASP A 80 5.64 -28.22 23.76
N GLU A 81 6.14 -27.00 23.62
CA GLU A 81 5.48 -25.78 24.13
C GLU A 81 4.08 -25.60 23.54
N LEU A 82 3.91 -25.82 22.24
CA LEU A 82 2.61 -25.75 21.57
C LEU A 82 1.61 -26.71 22.21
N ARG A 83 1.99 -27.98 22.39
CA ARG A 83 1.13 -28.99 22.99
C ARG A 83 0.76 -28.66 24.44
N GLU A 84 1.73 -28.19 25.23
CA GLU A 84 1.52 -27.79 26.63
C GLU A 84 0.53 -26.64 26.73
N VAL A 85 0.66 -25.60 25.86
CA VAL A 85 -0.25 -24.46 25.83
C VAL A 85 -1.66 -24.90 25.47
N PHE A 86 -1.84 -25.75 24.46
CA PHE A 86 -3.16 -26.24 24.05
C PHE A 86 -3.80 -27.13 25.16
N ALA A 87 -3.04 -27.99 25.80
CA ALA A 87 -3.52 -28.79 26.92
C ALA A 87 -3.98 -27.90 28.08
N THR A 88 -3.14 -26.94 28.49
CA THR A 88 -3.45 -25.99 29.56
C THR A 88 -4.68 -25.14 29.25
N ALA A 89 -4.80 -24.66 28.01
CA ALA A 89 -5.97 -23.88 27.57
C ALA A 89 -7.25 -24.72 27.59
N ALA A 90 -7.17 -26.00 27.27
CA ALA A 90 -8.28 -26.94 27.30
C ALA A 90 -8.75 -27.26 28.73
N GLU A 91 -7.81 -27.39 29.66
CA GLU A 91 -8.11 -27.59 31.09
C GLU A 91 -8.75 -26.36 31.74
N ASN A 92 -8.35 -25.18 31.30
CA ASN A 92 -8.85 -23.90 31.80
C ASN A 92 -9.92 -23.24 30.87
N ALA A 93 -10.68 -24.06 30.15
CA ALA A 93 -11.79 -23.57 29.33
C ALA A 93 -12.90 -22.91 30.18
N PRO A 94 -13.55 -21.83 29.73
CA PRO A 94 -13.46 -21.23 28.42
C PRO A 94 -12.19 -20.37 28.22
N SER A 95 -11.47 -20.60 27.14
CA SER A 95 -10.17 -20.00 26.89
C SER A 95 -10.02 -19.51 25.44
N VAL A 96 -8.97 -18.72 25.21
CA VAL A 96 -8.58 -18.22 23.88
C VAL A 96 -7.08 -18.43 23.68
N ILE A 97 -6.68 -18.96 22.53
CA ILE A 97 -5.28 -19.13 22.13
C ILE A 97 -5.01 -18.21 20.96
N LEU A 98 -3.92 -17.44 21.01
CA LEU A 98 -3.39 -16.68 19.89
C LEU A 98 -2.15 -17.38 19.32
N LEU A 99 -2.23 -17.77 18.05
CA LEU A 99 -1.10 -18.21 17.24
C LEU A 99 -0.57 -16.98 16.48
N ASP A 100 0.41 -16.29 17.06
CA ASP A 100 0.89 -15.01 16.51
C ASP A 100 2.00 -15.25 15.50
N ASP A 101 1.84 -14.66 14.27
CA ASP A 101 2.67 -14.91 13.08
C ASP A 101 2.68 -16.42 12.70
N MET A 102 1.53 -17.02 12.55
CA MET A 102 1.35 -18.46 12.28
C MET A 102 2.04 -18.92 11.00
N ASP A 103 2.14 -18.05 9.99
CA ASP A 103 2.87 -18.28 8.73
C ASP A 103 4.34 -18.64 8.94
N LYS A 104 4.93 -18.33 10.10
CA LYS A 104 6.32 -18.67 10.42
C LYS A 104 6.52 -20.13 10.83
N PHE A 105 5.45 -20.83 11.25
CA PHE A 105 5.53 -22.21 11.78
C PHE A 105 4.43 -23.15 11.27
N ALA A 106 3.52 -22.68 10.46
CA ALA A 106 2.47 -23.51 9.87
C ALA A 106 2.51 -23.55 8.33
N ALA A 107 3.65 -23.21 7.71
CA ALA A 107 3.84 -23.29 6.27
C ALA A 107 4.24 -24.72 5.84
N GLU A 108 3.46 -25.34 4.96
CA GLU A 108 3.61 -26.72 4.52
C GLU A 108 4.99 -26.98 3.86
N GLU A 109 5.52 -26.01 3.11
CA GLU A 109 6.80 -26.17 2.40
C GLU A 109 8.05 -26.04 3.29
N ARG A 110 7.92 -25.50 4.51
CA ARG A 110 9.07 -25.14 5.35
C ARG A 110 9.23 -25.98 6.62
N ASN A 111 8.14 -26.49 7.17
CA ASN A 111 8.15 -27.15 8.49
C ASN A 111 7.00 -28.15 8.64
N ASP A 112 7.06 -29.28 7.96
CA ASP A 112 6.01 -30.32 7.98
C ASP A 112 5.65 -30.78 9.39
N GLU A 113 6.63 -30.94 10.30
CA GLU A 113 6.40 -31.42 11.67
C GLU A 113 5.64 -30.38 12.52
N GLU A 114 6.02 -29.09 12.42
CA GLU A 114 5.34 -28.01 13.16
C GLU A 114 3.91 -27.81 12.65
N TYR A 115 3.71 -27.83 11.34
CA TYR A 115 2.39 -27.74 10.72
C TYR A 115 1.47 -28.87 11.16
N ILE A 116 1.95 -30.13 11.15
CA ILE A 116 1.20 -31.30 11.59
C ILE A 116 0.85 -31.17 13.08
N ALA A 117 1.78 -30.70 13.91
CA ALA A 117 1.54 -30.45 15.33
C ALA A 117 0.47 -29.39 15.58
N VAL A 118 0.52 -28.26 14.84
CA VAL A 118 -0.51 -27.21 14.92
C VAL A 118 -1.88 -27.77 14.56
N GLN A 119 -1.96 -28.52 13.46
CA GLN A 119 -3.19 -29.14 13.01
C GLN A 119 -3.76 -30.12 14.05
N ALA A 120 -2.93 -30.99 14.61
CA ALA A 120 -3.34 -31.96 15.63
C ALA A 120 -3.86 -31.24 16.89
N CYS A 121 -3.14 -30.23 17.40
CA CYS A 121 -3.54 -29.47 18.55
C CYS A 121 -4.88 -28.73 18.35
N ILE A 122 -5.12 -28.16 17.16
CA ILE A 122 -6.41 -27.53 16.81
C ILE A 122 -7.55 -28.56 16.87
N ASP A 123 -7.34 -29.75 16.28
CA ASP A 123 -8.36 -30.80 16.23
C ASP A 123 -8.68 -31.38 17.62
N GLU A 124 -7.68 -31.48 18.51
CA GLU A 124 -7.84 -31.96 19.89
C GLU A 124 -8.73 -31.05 20.77
N VAL A 125 -8.75 -29.74 20.51
CA VAL A 125 -9.54 -28.80 21.31
C VAL A 125 -10.89 -28.45 20.70
N LYS A 126 -11.25 -29.06 19.59
CA LYS A 126 -12.44 -28.74 18.78
C LYS A 126 -13.76 -28.87 19.53
N GLU A 127 -13.89 -29.88 20.39
CA GLU A 127 -15.06 -30.12 21.23
C GLU A 127 -15.01 -29.38 22.57
N LYS A 128 -13.93 -28.64 22.83
CA LYS A 128 -13.72 -27.86 24.05
C LYS A 128 -14.05 -26.39 23.81
N SER A 129 -14.41 -25.66 24.86
CA SER A 129 -14.69 -24.21 24.76
C SER A 129 -13.39 -23.40 24.65
N VAL A 130 -12.57 -23.74 23.64
CA VAL A 130 -11.32 -23.04 23.28
C VAL A 130 -11.51 -22.34 21.96
N TYR A 131 -11.28 -21.04 21.90
CA TYR A 131 -11.34 -20.27 20.66
C TYR A 131 -9.93 -19.97 20.19
N ILE A 132 -9.65 -20.16 18.90
CA ILE A 132 -8.31 -19.99 18.34
C ILE A 132 -8.28 -18.74 17.47
N ILE A 133 -7.34 -17.85 17.73
CA ILE A 133 -7.04 -16.68 16.89
C ILE A 133 -5.67 -16.92 16.27
N ALA A 134 -5.53 -16.71 14.98
CA ALA A 134 -4.25 -16.72 14.30
C ALA A 134 -4.00 -15.38 13.61
N THR A 135 -2.74 -14.94 13.57
CA THR A 135 -2.30 -13.85 12.70
C THR A 135 -1.33 -14.39 11.65
N ALA A 136 -1.39 -13.86 10.43
CA ALA A 136 -0.49 -14.22 9.35
C ALA A 136 -0.15 -12.99 8.50
N ASN A 137 1.06 -12.95 7.95
CA ASN A 137 1.45 -11.89 7.01
C ASN A 137 1.15 -12.27 5.57
N ASN A 138 1.20 -13.56 5.27
CA ASN A 138 0.90 -14.08 3.93
C ASN A 138 -0.07 -15.26 4.02
N LEU A 139 -1.28 -15.08 3.50
CA LEU A 139 -2.29 -16.14 3.48
C LEU A 139 -1.88 -17.34 2.61
N HIS A 140 -1.08 -17.11 1.56
CA HIS A 140 -0.62 -18.18 0.66
C HIS A 140 0.35 -19.17 1.33
N ASP A 141 1.00 -18.75 2.42
CA ASP A 141 1.89 -19.63 3.19
C ASP A 141 1.11 -20.54 4.16
N ILE A 142 -0.19 -20.30 4.35
CA ILE A 142 -1.05 -21.10 5.22
C ILE A 142 -1.72 -22.21 4.41
N PRO A 143 -1.53 -23.49 4.79
CA PRO A 143 -2.12 -24.61 4.09
C PRO A 143 -3.66 -24.57 4.07
N ASP A 144 -4.24 -24.91 2.93
CA ASP A 144 -5.69 -24.97 2.74
C ASP A 144 -6.41 -25.84 3.78
N SER A 145 -5.74 -26.85 4.30
CA SER A 145 -6.28 -27.73 5.35
C SER A 145 -6.57 -27.01 6.67
N LEU A 146 -5.83 -25.95 7.01
CA LEU A 146 -6.09 -25.08 8.16
C LEU A 146 -7.21 -24.07 7.90
N LEU A 147 -7.42 -23.70 6.63
CA LEU A 147 -8.41 -22.71 6.21
C LEU A 147 -9.82 -23.28 6.00
N ARG A 148 -10.03 -24.59 6.28
CA ARG A 148 -11.31 -25.29 6.12
C ARG A 148 -12.24 -25.06 7.31
N SER A 149 -13.54 -25.29 7.06
CA SER A 149 -14.57 -25.27 8.11
C SER A 149 -14.22 -26.17 9.27
N GLY A 150 -14.40 -25.66 10.49
CA GLY A 150 -14.06 -26.32 11.73
C GLY A 150 -12.63 -26.10 12.23
N ARG A 151 -11.87 -25.18 11.59
CA ARG A 151 -10.58 -24.66 12.07
C ARG A 151 -10.60 -23.14 12.00
N PHE A 152 -10.03 -22.51 10.94
CA PHE A 152 -10.13 -21.05 10.72
C PHE A 152 -11.25 -20.78 9.72
N ASP A 153 -12.48 -20.88 10.16
CA ASP A 153 -13.68 -20.65 9.36
C ASP A 153 -14.12 -19.18 9.33
N ARG A 154 -13.56 -18.33 10.19
CA ARG A 154 -13.64 -16.86 10.09
C ARG A 154 -12.30 -16.29 9.61
N LYS A 155 -12.35 -15.37 8.65
CA LYS A 155 -11.15 -14.69 8.12
C LYS A 155 -11.42 -13.19 8.06
N ILE A 156 -10.44 -12.41 8.51
CA ILE A 156 -10.44 -10.95 8.44
C ILE A 156 -9.14 -10.53 7.75
N THR A 157 -9.24 -10.00 6.54
CA THR A 157 -8.10 -9.44 5.83
C THR A 157 -7.98 -7.96 6.19
N VAL A 158 -6.81 -7.58 6.70
CA VAL A 158 -6.46 -6.21 7.05
C VAL A 158 -5.63 -5.62 5.94
N GLU A 159 -6.14 -4.57 5.29
CA GLU A 159 -5.43 -3.83 4.26
C GLU A 159 -4.72 -2.60 4.83
N ALA A 160 -3.77 -2.04 4.07
CA ALA A 160 -3.18 -0.75 4.41
C ALA A 160 -4.27 0.32 4.54
N PRO A 161 -4.18 1.22 5.55
CA PRO A 161 -5.21 2.22 5.79
C PRO A 161 -5.34 3.18 4.62
N LYS A 162 -6.59 3.55 4.27
CA LYS A 162 -6.91 4.42 3.13
C LYS A 162 -7.85 5.56 3.56
N GLY A 163 -7.74 6.70 2.90
CA GLY A 163 -8.65 7.84 3.10
C GLY A 163 -8.72 8.27 4.58
N ASP A 164 -9.93 8.32 5.11
CA ASP A 164 -10.19 8.77 6.50
C ASP A 164 -9.54 7.87 7.56
N GLU A 165 -9.34 6.59 7.27
CA GLU A 165 -8.65 5.69 8.20
C GLU A 165 -7.18 6.08 8.35
N ALA A 166 -6.48 6.36 7.24
CA ALA A 166 -5.10 6.83 7.26
C ALA A 166 -4.98 8.18 7.98
N ILE A 167 -5.92 9.11 7.73
CA ILE A 167 -5.97 10.41 8.40
C ILE A 167 -6.07 10.24 9.91
N ARG A 168 -7.01 9.43 10.42
CA ARG A 168 -7.18 9.19 11.87
C ARG A 168 -5.94 8.56 12.51
N ILE A 169 -5.26 7.66 11.81
CA ILE A 169 -4.04 7.02 12.30
C ILE A 169 -2.89 8.03 12.36
N ILE A 170 -2.74 8.88 11.34
CA ILE A 170 -1.77 9.97 11.32
C ILE A 170 -2.06 10.96 12.47
N GLU A 171 -3.32 11.39 12.66
CA GLU A 171 -3.73 12.24 13.76
C GLU A 171 -3.36 11.62 15.12
N HIS A 172 -3.61 10.33 15.29
CA HIS A 172 -3.25 9.61 16.51
C HIS A 172 -1.75 9.68 16.80
N TYR A 173 -0.89 9.41 15.83
CA TYR A 173 0.55 9.47 16.03
C TYR A 173 1.07 10.90 16.23
N LEU A 174 0.43 11.89 15.62
CA LEU A 174 0.75 13.31 15.80
C LEU A 174 0.25 13.86 17.15
N SER A 175 -0.80 13.28 17.75
CA SER A 175 -1.44 13.80 18.99
C SER A 175 -0.49 13.91 20.18
N THR A 176 0.59 13.14 20.20
CA THR A 176 1.63 13.15 21.24
C THR A 176 2.83 14.02 20.89
N LYS A 177 2.82 14.70 19.75
CA LYS A 177 3.95 15.48 19.22
C LYS A 177 3.65 16.98 19.28
N ILE A 178 4.71 17.78 19.30
CA ILE A 178 4.58 19.25 19.19
C ILE A 178 4.72 19.62 17.72
N ILE A 179 3.63 19.97 17.08
CA ILE A 179 3.54 20.22 15.64
C ILE A 179 3.38 21.71 15.34
N ALA A 180 3.87 22.14 14.17
CA ALA A 180 3.71 23.49 13.65
C ALA A 180 2.38 23.62 12.87
N ASP A 181 1.94 24.86 12.67
CA ASP A 181 0.65 25.16 12.01
C ASP A 181 0.68 24.92 10.49
N ASP A 182 1.87 24.64 9.91
CA ASP A 182 2.05 24.34 8.49
C ASP A 182 1.78 22.87 8.13
N LEU A 183 1.58 21.99 9.13
CA LEU A 183 1.27 20.59 8.87
C LEU A 183 -0.13 20.43 8.27
N ASN A 184 -0.18 19.81 7.10
CA ASN A 184 -1.42 19.41 6.46
C ASN A 184 -1.55 17.90 6.46
N ILE A 185 -2.45 17.35 7.27
CA ILE A 185 -2.63 15.90 7.45
C ILE A 185 -3.10 15.23 6.16
N ILE A 186 -3.88 15.95 5.34
CA ILE A 186 -4.34 15.44 4.03
C ILE A 186 -3.15 15.26 3.09
N ASP A 187 -2.24 16.24 3.02
CA ASP A 187 -1.02 16.11 2.21
C ASP A 187 -0.14 14.95 2.71
N ILE A 188 0.00 14.79 4.03
CA ILE A 188 0.74 13.68 4.64
C ILE A 188 0.11 12.34 4.24
N SER A 189 -1.19 12.20 4.34
CA SER A 189 -1.90 10.95 4.00
C SER A 189 -1.77 10.59 2.52
N LYS A 190 -1.75 11.60 1.65
CA LYS A 190 -1.57 11.41 0.20
C LYS A 190 -0.13 10.98 -0.16
N MET A 191 0.88 11.54 0.51
CA MET A 191 2.28 11.13 0.33
C MET A 191 2.54 9.69 0.80
N LEU A 192 1.82 9.24 1.84
CA LEU A 192 2.01 7.95 2.50
C LEU A 192 0.95 6.91 2.08
N LYS A 193 0.37 7.06 0.89
CA LYS A 193 -0.58 6.08 0.34
C LYS A 193 0.01 4.67 0.32
N GLY A 194 -0.75 3.71 0.84
CA GLY A 194 -0.38 2.29 0.85
C GLY A 194 0.64 1.92 1.93
N CYS A 195 1.09 2.87 2.74
CA CYS A 195 1.96 2.60 3.87
C CYS A 195 1.21 1.87 4.99
N SER A 196 1.90 0.97 5.68
CA SER A 196 1.37 0.31 6.87
C SER A 196 1.27 1.29 8.05
N CYS A 197 0.53 0.91 9.10
CA CYS A 197 0.47 1.72 10.34
C CYS A 197 1.86 1.91 10.96
N ALA A 198 2.72 0.90 10.87
CA ALA A 198 4.10 0.96 11.36
C ALA A 198 4.96 1.95 10.55
N ASP A 199 4.76 2.02 9.22
CA ASP A 199 5.44 2.99 8.37
C ASP A 199 5.00 4.42 8.70
N LEU A 200 3.68 4.63 8.90
CA LEU A 200 3.13 5.92 9.32
C LEU A 200 3.74 6.39 10.65
N GLU A 201 3.82 5.49 11.64
CA GLU A 201 4.46 5.75 12.92
C GLU A 201 5.94 6.11 12.75
N THR A 202 6.67 5.32 11.96
CA THR A 202 8.10 5.50 11.70
C THR A 202 8.37 6.86 11.07
N VAL A 203 7.63 7.24 10.02
CA VAL A 203 7.80 8.54 9.34
C VAL A 203 7.57 9.70 10.29
N ILE A 204 6.51 9.65 11.09
CA ILE A 204 6.18 10.72 12.04
C ILE A 204 7.24 10.81 13.15
N ASN A 205 7.74 9.68 13.60
CA ASN A 205 8.80 9.64 14.61
C ASN A 205 10.15 10.18 14.07
N GLU A 206 10.52 9.75 12.85
CA GLU A 206 11.74 10.27 12.20
C GLU A 206 11.65 11.77 11.93
N ALA A 207 10.48 12.29 11.54
CA ALA A 207 10.28 13.72 11.41
C ALA A 207 10.51 14.47 12.73
N ALA A 208 10.09 13.88 13.86
CA ALA A 208 10.37 14.45 15.19
C ALA A 208 11.87 14.42 15.53
N ILE A 209 12.57 13.34 15.18
CA ILE A 209 14.01 13.21 15.36
C ILE A 209 14.75 14.26 14.54
N LEU A 210 14.36 14.45 13.25
CA LEU A 210 14.93 15.48 12.38
C LEU A 210 14.73 16.89 12.95
N ALA A 211 13.51 17.21 13.41
CA ALA A 211 13.21 18.50 14.03
C ALA A 211 14.08 18.75 15.28
N ALA A 212 14.24 17.74 16.13
CA ALA A 212 15.08 17.84 17.31
C ALA A 212 16.58 17.99 16.96
N TYR A 213 17.05 17.26 15.95
CA TYR A 213 18.42 17.36 15.46
C TYR A 213 18.72 18.77 14.93
N GLU A 214 17.80 19.39 14.21
CA GLU A 214 17.89 20.76 13.71
C GLU A 214 17.63 21.83 14.81
N ARG A 215 17.39 21.41 16.05
CA ARG A 215 17.10 22.31 17.19
C ARG A 215 15.82 23.15 16.98
N CYS A 216 14.86 22.61 16.24
CA CYS A 216 13.54 23.22 16.11
C CYS A 216 12.66 22.92 17.33
N ASP A 217 11.78 23.84 17.65
CA ASP A 217 10.82 23.72 18.76
C ASP A 217 9.58 22.92 18.40
N LYS A 218 9.32 22.74 17.09
CA LYS A 218 8.15 22.06 16.54
C LYS A 218 8.54 21.20 15.34
N ILE A 219 7.68 20.22 15.03
CA ILE A 219 7.77 19.46 13.78
C ILE A 219 7.07 20.30 12.69
N TYR A 220 7.83 20.67 11.66
CA TYR A 220 7.32 21.39 10.47
C TYR A 220 7.07 20.41 9.33
N MET A 221 6.24 20.81 8.34
CA MET A 221 5.92 19.98 7.17
C MET A 221 7.18 19.51 6.41
N ARG A 222 8.23 20.34 6.36
CA ARG A 222 9.52 19.97 5.74
C ARG A 222 10.20 18.76 6.39
N HIS A 223 10.05 18.55 7.71
CA HIS A 223 10.60 17.37 8.39
C HIS A 223 9.83 16.10 8.02
N ILE A 224 8.50 16.20 7.88
CA ILE A 224 7.66 15.09 7.38
C ILE A 224 8.08 14.74 5.96
N VAL A 225 8.19 15.72 5.07
CA VAL A 225 8.63 15.51 3.68
C VAL A 225 9.99 14.84 3.63
N GLU A 226 10.97 15.33 4.38
CA GLU A 226 12.31 14.75 4.42
C GLU A 226 12.29 13.30 4.93
N SER A 227 11.52 13.03 5.96
CA SER A 227 11.33 11.67 6.50
C SER A 227 10.69 10.74 5.47
N VAL A 228 9.63 11.19 4.77
CA VAL A 228 8.99 10.44 3.68
C VAL A 228 9.99 10.11 2.58
N MET A 229 10.79 11.11 2.15
CA MET A 229 11.77 10.92 1.08
C MET A 229 12.81 9.87 1.43
N ARG A 230 13.34 9.90 2.66
CA ARG A 230 14.36 8.95 3.13
C ARG A 230 13.79 7.55 3.34
N ASN A 231 12.70 7.43 4.08
CA ASN A 231 12.21 6.13 4.53
C ASN A 231 11.39 5.38 3.46
N ASN A 232 10.57 6.09 2.67
CA ASN A 232 9.65 5.43 1.73
C ASN A 232 10.18 5.39 0.29
N TYR A 233 10.99 6.39 -0.09
CA TYR A 233 11.48 6.49 -1.47
C TYR A 233 12.99 6.32 -1.60
N CYS A 234 13.72 6.22 -0.47
CA CYS A 234 15.18 6.08 -0.44
C CYS A 234 15.90 7.16 -1.27
N VAL A 235 15.35 8.38 -1.28
CA VAL A 235 15.89 9.51 -2.03
C VAL A 235 16.28 10.65 -1.10
N GLU A 236 17.36 11.34 -1.46
CA GLU A 236 17.85 12.52 -0.75
C GLU A 236 17.78 13.76 -1.62
N LYS A 237 17.79 14.91 -0.98
CA LYS A 237 17.93 16.18 -1.69
C LYS A 237 19.29 16.24 -2.35
N MET A 238 19.31 16.40 -3.67
CA MET A 238 20.55 16.42 -4.44
C MET A 238 21.32 17.70 -4.16
N THR A 239 22.58 17.53 -3.81
CA THR A 239 23.55 18.63 -3.64
C THR A 239 24.31 18.85 -4.95
N GLY A 240 24.50 20.09 -5.35
CA GLY A 240 25.22 20.47 -6.56
C GLY A 240 24.43 21.38 -7.49
N THR A 241 25.14 22.18 -8.26
CA THR A 241 24.55 23.07 -9.27
C THR A 241 24.14 22.28 -10.50
N VAL A 242 22.87 22.36 -10.87
CA VAL A 242 22.36 21.86 -12.15
C VAL A 242 22.30 23.04 -13.09
N ASP A 243 22.63 22.82 -14.35
CA ASP A 243 22.38 23.81 -15.40
C ASP A 243 20.89 24.20 -15.40
N SER A 244 20.62 25.50 -15.46
CA SER A 244 19.26 26.04 -15.39
C SER A 244 18.34 25.50 -16.49
N GLN A 245 18.86 25.34 -17.69
CA GLN A 245 18.10 24.79 -18.82
C GLN A 245 17.73 23.32 -18.59
N LYS A 246 18.66 22.53 -18.03
CA LYS A 246 18.39 21.14 -17.69
C LYS A 246 17.35 21.04 -16.57
N LEU A 247 17.43 21.93 -15.57
CA LEU A 247 16.46 21.97 -14.47
C LEU A 247 15.05 22.33 -14.98
N GLU A 248 14.95 23.28 -15.91
CA GLU A 248 13.67 23.65 -16.52
C GLU A 248 13.04 22.49 -17.30
N ARG A 249 13.84 21.70 -18.02
CA ARG A 249 13.36 20.50 -18.72
C ARG A 249 12.87 19.43 -17.75
N ILE A 250 13.61 19.17 -16.67
CA ILE A 250 13.18 18.25 -15.61
C ILE A 250 11.87 18.74 -15.00
N ALA A 251 11.76 20.01 -14.68
CA ALA A 251 10.54 20.59 -14.10
C ALA A 251 9.34 20.48 -15.07
N CYS A 252 9.57 20.70 -16.37
CA CYS A 252 8.54 20.53 -17.38
C CYS A 252 8.11 19.06 -17.52
N HIS A 253 9.05 18.11 -17.46
CA HIS A 253 8.78 16.69 -17.48
C HIS A 253 7.89 16.26 -16.29
N GLU A 254 8.29 16.58 -15.07
CA GLU A 254 7.51 16.26 -13.86
C GLU A 254 6.15 17.00 -13.82
N ALA A 255 6.11 18.23 -14.33
CA ALA A 255 4.86 18.96 -14.52
C ALA A 255 3.94 18.26 -15.54
N GLY A 256 4.48 17.66 -16.59
CA GLY A 256 3.74 16.85 -17.55
C GLY A 256 3.00 15.69 -16.88
N HIS A 257 3.71 14.92 -16.07
CA HIS A 257 3.12 13.84 -15.27
C HIS A 257 2.07 14.38 -14.29
N THR A 258 2.39 15.45 -13.57
CA THR A 258 1.50 16.08 -12.58
C THR A 258 0.19 16.54 -13.22
N VAL A 259 0.27 17.32 -14.30
CA VAL A 259 -0.89 17.91 -14.97
C VAL A 259 -1.75 16.83 -15.64
N ALA A 260 -1.13 15.90 -16.37
CA ALA A 260 -1.88 14.82 -17.01
C ALA A 260 -2.66 14.01 -15.96
N TYR A 261 -2.05 13.75 -14.81
CA TYR A 261 -2.71 13.01 -13.73
C TYR A 261 -3.85 13.83 -13.10
N GLU A 262 -3.62 15.08 -12.74
CA GLU A 262 -4.63 15.96 -12.14
C GLU A 262 -5.85 16.17 -13.05
N LEU A 263 -5.67 16.15 -14.38
CA LEU A 263 -6.76 16.25 -15.34
C LEU A 263 -7.61 14.96 -15.41
N MET A 264 -7.01 13.81 -15.12
CA MET A 264 -7.71 12.52 -15.09
C MET A 264 -8.25 12.20 -13.69
N HIS A 265 -7.50 12.55 -12.65
CA HIS A 265 -7.79 12.25 -11.25
C HIS A 265 -7.52 13.47 -10.38
N GLN A 266 -8.51 14.36 -10.29
CA GLN A 266 -8.41 15.59 -9.51
C GLN A 266 -8.05 15.30 -8.03
N GLY A 267 -7.01 16.00 -7.52
CA GLY A 267 -6.47 15.79 -6.18
C GLY A 267 -5.74 14.46 -5.99
N GLY A 268 -5.41 13.79 -7.09
CA GLY A 268 -4.78 12.47 -7.08
C GLY A 268 -3.25 12.49 -6.97
N ILE A 269 -2.61 13.65 -6.96
CA ILE A 269 -1.17 13.78 -6.72
C ILE A 269 -0.92 13.95 -5.21
N GLY A 270 -0.02 13.15 -4.66
CA GLY A 270 0.47 13.32 -3.29
C GLY A 270 1.59 14.35 -3.23
N LEU A 271 2.53 14.26 -4.17
CA LEU A 271 3.70 15.13 -4.23
C LEU A 271 4.30 15.10 -5.64
N ALA A 272 4.82 16.24 -6.10
CA ALA A 272 5.69 16.34 -7.26
C ALA A 272 6.98 17.06 -6.87
N CYS A 273 8.14 16.54 -7.25
CA CYS A 273 9.42 17.16 -6.90
C CYS A 273 10.46 17.08 -8.01
N ILE A 274 11.41 18.01 -7.92
CA ILE A 274 12.66 18.04 -8.68
C ILE A 274 13.81 18.24 -7.70
N ASN A 275 15.04 17.93 -8.09
CA ASN A 275 16.22 17.96 -7.20
C ASN A 275 16.17 16.97 -6.02
N TYR A 276 15.33 15.97 -6.10
CA TYR A 276 15.35 14.80 -5.24
C TYR A 276 15.56 13.57 -6.11
N GLY A 277 16.36 12.64 -5.65
CA GLY A 277 16.60 11.41 -6.40
C GLY A 277 17.87 10.69 -5.99
N GLY A 278 18.18 9.66 -6.75
CA GLY A 278 19.38 8.83 -6.66
C GLY A 278 19.59 8.13 -8.00
N ASP A 279 20.77 7.57 -8.24
CA ASP A 279 21.10 6.78 -9.43
C ASP A 279 20.76 7.46 -10.80
N GLY A 280 20.92 8.80 -10.85
CA GLY A 280 20.70 9.58 -12.07
C GLY A 280 19.28 10.13 -12.26
N VAL A 281 18.33 9.75 -11.42
CA VAL A 281 16.96 10.31 -11.42
C VAL A 281 16.93 11.59 -10.60
N ARG A 282 16.30 12.66 -11.12
CA ARG A 282 16.26 13.98 -10.48
C ARG A 282 14.88 14.53 -10.19
N GLY A 283 13.84 13.76 -10.37
CA GLY A 283 12.47 14.17 -10.11
C GLY A 283 11.55 12.97 -10.11
N PHE A 284 10.40 13.11 -9.48
CA PHE A 284 9.34 12.12 -9.52
C PHE A 284 8.02 12.68 -9.00
N VAL A 285 6.96 11.95 -9.28
CA VAL A 285 5.59 12.28 -8.85
C VAL A 285 5.01 11.11 -8.07
N ILE A 286 4.51 11.38 -6.86
CA ILE A 286 3.76 10.42 -6.03
C ILE A 286 2.29 10.53 -6.37
N ARG A 287 1.67 9.41 -6.74
CA ARG A 287 0.26 9.32 -7.12
C ARG A 287 -0.56 8.68 -5.99
N TYR A 288 -1.65 9.34 -5.64
CA TYR A 288 -2.55 8.87 -4.58
C TYR A 288 -3.65 7.93 -5.10
N SER A 289 -4.23 8.18 -6.27
CA SER A 289 -5.29 7.35 -6.85
C SER A 289 -4.76 6.23 -7.74
N GLU A 290 -5.56 5.23 -8.02
CA GLU A 290 -5.25 4.20 -9.01
C GLU A 290 -5.66 4.67 -10.40
N CYS A 291 -4.90 4.26 -11.41
CA CYS A 291 -5.18 4.56 -12.81
C CYS A 291 -5.68 3.33 -13.55
N SER A 292 -6.57 3.53 -14.52
CA SER A 292 -6.89 2.50 -15.50
C SER A 292 -5.66 2.19 -16.39
N GLY A 293 -5.72 1.08 -17.11
CA GLY A 293 -4.62 0.69 -18.00
C GLY A 293 -4.29 1.74 -19.06
N GLU A 294 -5.28 2.49 -19.59
CA GLU A 294 -5.06 3.57 -20.55
C GLU A 294 -4.42 4.80 -19.91
N GLU A 295 -4.92 5.19 -18.76
CA GLU A 295 -4.40 6.30 -18.00
C GLU A 295 -2.94 6.08 -17.60
N ASN A 296 -2.57 4.85 -17.19
CA ASN A 296 -1.18 4.50 -16.91
C ASN A 296 -0.25 4.69 -18.12
N ILE A 297 -0.72 4.34 -19.33
CA ILE A 297 0.04 4.57 -20.56
C ILE A 297 0.20 6.07 -20.83
N MET A 298 -0.90 6.83 -20.77
CA MET A 298 -0.87 8.29 -20.96
C MET A 298 0.03 8.97 -19.93
N MET A 299 -0.03 8.53 -18.67
CA MET A 299 0.83 9.03 -17.60
C MET A 299 2.31 8.79 -17.89
N SER A 300 2.67 7.58 -18.31
CA SER A 300 4.06 7.27 -18.65
C SER A 300 4.59 8.10 -19.82
N LEU A 301 3.72 8.54 -20.72
CA LEU A 301 4.10 9.36 -21.88
C LEU A 301 4.06 10.88 -21.59
N ALA A 302 3.49 11.30 -20.46
CA ALA A 302 3.15 12.70 -20.21
C ALA A 302 4.38 13.60 -20.02
N GLY A 303 5.44 13.12 -19.35
CA GLY A 303 6.68 13.87 -19.18
C GLY A 303 7.31 14.23 -20.54
N ARG A 304 7.50 13.22 -21.39
CA ARG A 304 8.02 13.41 -22.76
C ARG A 304 7.13 14.33 -23.59
N ALA A 305 5.82 14.12 -23.55
CA ALA A 305 4.87 14.94 -24.30
C ALA A 305 4.87 16.42 -23.85
N ALA A 306 5.12 16.68 -22.56
CA ALA A 306 5.24 18.06 -22.05
C ALA A 306 6.51 18.75 -22.56
N VAL A 307 7.65 18.08 -22.54
CA VAL A 307 8.93 18.62 -23.03
C VAL A 307 8.83 18.88 -24.53
N ASP A 308 8.32 17.94 -25.32
CA ASP A 308 8.09 18.11 -26.74
C ASP A 308 7.12 19.28 -27.03
N LEU A 309 6.03 19.41 -26.28
CA LEU A 309 5.05 20.48 -26.45
C LEU A 309 5.62 21.90 -26.19
N ILE A 310 6.51 22.03 -25.21
CA ILE A 310 7.06 23.33 -24.77
C ILE A 310 8.32 23.71 -25.52
N TYR A 311 9.23 22.74 -25.72
CA TYR A 311 10.56 22.99 -26.29
C TYR A 311 10.73 22.47 -27.71
N GLY A 312 9.84 21.59 -28.22
CA GLY A 312 9.98 20.98 -29.56
C GLY A 312 11.13 19.97 -29.64
N GLU A 313 11.57 19.44 -28.51
CA GLU A 313 12.74 18.57 -28.40
C GLU A 313 12.36 17.18 -27.85
N ASN A 314 13.17 16.17 -28.18
CA ASN A 314 13.06 14.86 -27.58
C ASN A 314 13.65 14.87 -26.16
N ASP A 315 12.90 14.34 -25.21
CA ASP A 315 13.36 14.19 -23.83
C ASP A 315 14.18 12.90 -23.67
N GLU A 316 15.49 13.04 -23.48
CA GLU A 316 16.41 11.91 -23.25
C GLU A 316 16.17 11.25 -21.88
N GLY A 317 15.60 11.98 -20.90
CA GLY A 317 15.27 11.49 -19.57
C GLY A 317 14.07 10.54 -19.52
N ALA A 318 13.28 10.50 -20.60
CA ALA A 318 12.02 9.74 -20.65
C ALA A 318 12.16 8.25 -21.03
N ALA A 319 13.39 7.70 -21.08
CA ALA A 319 13.59 6.31 -21.55
C ALA A 319 12.84 5.27 -20.70
N SER A 320 12.90 5.38 -19.37
CA SER A 320 12.20 4.47 -18.45
C SER A 320 10.67 4.59 -18.54
N ASP A 321 10.17 5.79 -18.79
CA ASP A 321 8.74 6.04 -18.96
C ASP A 321 8.21 5.46 -20.26
N LEU A 322 8.99 5.60 -21.35
CA LEU A 322 8.66 5.01 -22.64
C LEU A 322 8.65 3.47 -22.54
N GLU A 323 9.64 2.88 -21.90
CA GLU A 323 9.67 1.42 -21.65
C GLU A 323 8.43 0.96 -20.88
N ARG A 324 8.03 1.71 -19.85
CA ARG A 324 6.83 1.42 -19.05
C ARG A 324 5.55 1.52 -19.89
N ALA A 325 5.45 2.55 -20.74
CA ALA A 325 4.33 2.70 -21.66
C ALA A 325 4.26 1.53 -22.66
N MET A 326 5.38 1.17 -23.29
CA MET A 326 5.46 0.04 -24.22
C MET A 326 5.08 -1.29 -23.55
N ARG A 327 5.58 -1.54 -22.35
CA ARG A 327 5.21 -2.76 -21.57
C ARG A 327 3.72 -2.79 -21.28
N SER A 328 3.14 -1.66 -20.86
CA SER A 328 1.71 -1.57 -20.56
C SER A 328 0.84 -1.78 -21.80
N VAL A 329 1.25 -1.25 -22.95
CA VAL A 329 0.58 -1.48 -24.24
C VAL A 329 0.74 -2.93 -24.66
N SER A 330 1.94 -3.53 -24.54
CA SER A 330 2.18 -4.94 -24.86
C SER A 330 1.25 -5.87 -24.09
N VAL A 331 1.12 -5.68 -22.78
CA VAL A 331 0.18 -6.46 -21.95
C VAL A 331 -1.27 -6.31 -22.46
N ARG A 332 -1.70 -5.10 -22.85
CA ARG A 332 -3.06 -4.87 -23.36
C ARG A 332 -3.30 -5.55 -24.70
N VAL A 333 -2.32 -5.50 -25.59
CA VAL A 333 -2.42 -6.08 -26.95
C VAL A 333 -2.26 -7.59 -26.90
N CYS A 334 -1.22 -8.09 -26.23
CA CYS A 334 -0.81 -9.49 -26.30
C CYS A 334 -1.52 -10.38 -25.27
N ASP A 335 -1.70 -9.90 -24.03
CA ASP A 335 -2.25 -10.73 -22.95
C ASP A 335 -3.76 -10.55 -22.78
N LYS A 336 -4.26 -9.32 -23.04
CA LYS A 336 -5.70 -9.00 -22.87
C LYS A 336 -6.48 -8.94 -24.17
N GLY A 337 -5.83 -9.09 -25.31
CA GLY A 337 -6.48 -9.10 -26.62
C GLY A 337 -7.24 -7.84 -26.97
N MET A 338 -6.82 -6.65 -26.47
CA MET A 338 -7.56 -5.40 -26.65
C MET A 338 -7.68 -4.96 -28.13
N ASN A 339 -6.74 -5.41 -29.00
CA ASN A 339 -6.70 -5.09 -30.41
C ASN A 339 -6.96 -6.32 -31.31
N GLY A 340 -7.67 -7.31 -30.77
CA GLY A 340 -8.09 -8.51 -31.53
C GLY A 340 -7.44 -9.79 -31.00
N LEU A 341 -8.23 -10.87 -31.01
CA LEU A 341 -7.83 -12.16 -30.44
C LEU A 341 -6.60 -12.80 -31.14
N HIS A 342 -6.39 -12.47 -32.42
CA HIS A 342 -5.25 -13.00 -33.20
C HIS A 342 -3.87 -12.48 -32.75
N LEU A 343 -3.87 -11.40 -31.94
CA LEU A 343 -2.66 -10.82 -31.36
C LEU A 343 -2.34 -11.35 -29.94
N LEU A 344 -3.20 -12.19 -29.37
CA LEU A 344 -2.97 -12.79 -28.05
C LEU A 344 -1.67 -13.58 -28.02
N GLU A 345 -0.94 -13.45 -26.91
CA GLU A 345 0.20 -14.29 -26.61
C GLU A 345 -0.26 -15.70 -26.22
N ILE A 346 -0.01 -16.68 -27.12
CA ILE A 346 -0.32 -18.09 -26.87
C ILE A 346 0.79 -18.78 -26.06
N ASN A 347 1.65 -18.04 -25.38
CA ASN A 347 2.79 -18.58 -24.63
C ASN A 347 2.41 -19.63 -23.56
N HIS A 348 1.16 -19.57 -23.08
CA HIS A 348 0.64 -20.57 -22.14
C HIS A 348 0.00 -21.80 -22.81
N ILE A 349 -0.17 -21.79 -24.14
CA ILE A 349 -0.95 -22.85 -24.85
C ILE A 349 -0.14 -23.74 -25.78
N ARG A 350 1.13 -23.59 -25.99
CA ARG A 350 2.06 -24.38 -26.81
C ARG A 350 2.66 -23.65 -28.02
N GLY A 351 3.97 -23.60 -28.06
CA GLY A 351 4.80 -23.33 -29.22
C GLY A 351 5.33 -21.91 -29.36
N ALA A 352 6.53 -21.79 -29.91
CA ALA A 352 7.16 -20.49 -30.19
C ALA A 352 6.31 -19.69 -31.19
N LYS A 353 6.23 -18.39 -31.00
CA LYS A 353 5.61 -17.47 -31.96
C LYS A 353 6.33 -17.53 -33.29
N SER A 354 5.60 -17.40 -34.38
CA SER A 354 6.24 -17.21 -35.69
C SER A 354 6.79 -15.77 -35.78
N GLU A 355 7.86 -15.58 -36.57
CA GLU A 355 8.43 -14.25 -36.85
C GLU A 355 7.38 -13.27 -37.37
N SER A 356 6.50 -13.76 -38.25
CA SER A 356 5.39 -12.95 -38.78
C SER A 356 4.42 -12.46 -37.68
N GLN A 357 4.12 -13.32 -36.71
CA GLN A 357 3.23 -12.99 -35.58
C GLN A 357 3.88 -11.96 -34.65
N MET A 358 5.19 -12.13 -34.36
CA MET A 358 5.94 -11.16 -33.56
C MET A 358 5.99 -9.79 -34.23
N SER A 359 6.28 -9.73 -35.53
CA SER A 359 6.32 -8.49 -36.30
C SER A 359 4.94 -7.78 -36.32
N GLN A 360 3.84 -8.52 -36.44
CA GLN A 360 2.51 -7.94 -36.35
C GLN A 360 2.20 -7.37 -34.97
N GLN A 361 2.54 -8.08 -33.89
CA GLN A 361 2.37 -7.61 -32.52
C GLN A 361 3.17 -6.33 -32.27
N GLU A 362 4.44 -6.31 -32.65
CA GLU A 362 5.30 -5.13 -32.55
C GLU A 362 4.72 -3.93 -33.30
N GLY A 363 4.28 -4.14 -34.53
CA GLY A 363 3.67 -3.07 -35.34
C GLY A 363 2.42 -2.46 -34.66
N VAL A 364 1.56 -3.30 -34.08
CA VAL A 364 0.38 -2.82 -33.33
C VAL A 364 0.79 -2.11 -32.03
N ILE A 365 1.77 -2.66 -31.30
CA ILE A 365 2.27 -2.02 -30.06
C ILE A 365 2.80 -0.60 -30.38
N TYR A 366 3.63 -0.44 -31.41
CA TYR A 366 4.15 0.88 -31.81
C TYR A 366 3.03 1.85 -32.20
N ALA A 367 2.07 1.38 -33.00
CA ALA A 367 0.94 2.22 -33.42
C ALA A 367 0.07 2.68 -32.22
N GLU A 368 -0.15 1.80 -31.24
CA GLU A 368 -0.90 2.13 -30.04
C GLU A 368 -0.14 3.08 -29.11
N VAL A 369 1.17 2.90 -28.93
CA VAL A 369 2.01 3.85 -28.15
C VAL A 369 1.94 5.24 -28.78
N GLU A 370 2.08 5.34 -30.11
CA GLU A 370 1.98 6.63 -30.83
C GLU A 370 0.59 7.25 -30.67
N ARG A 371 -0.46 6.45 -30.78
CA ARG A 371 -1.84 6.92 -30.58
C ARG A 371 -2.05 7.51 -29.16
N TYR A 372 -1.52 6.84 -28.13
CA TYR A 372 -1.60 7.36 -26.76
C TYR A 372 -0.71 8.56 -26.54
N TYR A 373 0.45 8.62 -27.19
CA TYR A 373 1.33 9.77 -27.15
C TYR A 373 0.63 11.04 -27.70
N GLU A 374 0.03 10.94 -28.90
CA GLU A 374 -0.73 12.02 -29.50
C GLU A 374 -1.95 12.42 -28.64
N LYS A 375 -2.65 11.46 -28.06
CA LYS A 375 -3.76 11.72 -27.12
C LYS A 375 -3.29 12.51 -25.91
N THR A 376 -2.15 12.13 -25.33
CA THR A 376 -1.55 12.79 -24.17
C THR A 376 -1.07 14.20 -24.51
N LYS A 377 -0.40 14.37 -25.66
CA LYS A 377 0.06 15.67 -26.13
C LYS A 377 -1.09 16.64 -26.37
N LYS A 378 -2.21 16.18 -26.95
CA LYS A 378 -3.44 16.97 -27.10
C LYS A 378 -4.06 17.37 -25.77
N LEU A 379 -4.08 16.46 -24.78
CA LEU A 379 -4.57 16.74 -23.43
C LEU A 379 -3.76 17.86 -22.78
N LEU A 380 -2.42 17.79 -22.84
CA LEU A 380 -1.52 18.80 -22.29
C LEU A 380 -1.60 20.11 -23.06
N ALA A 381 -1.72 20.07 -24.38
CA ALA A 381 -1.83 21.27 -25.22
C ALA A 381 -3.11 22.07 -24.90
N ALA A 382 -4.23 21.37 -24.68
CA ALA A 382 -5.48 22.01 -24.27
C ALA A 382 -5.39 22.66 -22.86
N ASN A 383 -4.39 22.28 -22.06
CA ASN A 383 -4.16 22.76 -20.68
C ASN A 383 -2.75 23.36 -20.53
N LYS A 384 -2.19 23.92 -21.60
CA LYS A 384 -0.82 24.44 -21.64
C LYS A 384 -0.54 25.47 -20.54
N GLY A 385 -1.50 26.34 -20.23
CA GLY A 385 -1.36 27.32 -19.15
C GLY A 385 -1.15 26.65 -17.78
N PHE A 386 -1.90 25.60 -17.47
CA PHE A 386 -1.72 24.83 -16.22
C PHE A 386 -0.35 24.13 -16.19
N LEU A 387 0.07 23.55 -17.31
CA LEU A 387 1.40 22.94 -17.42
C LEU A 387 2.52 23.94 -17.12
N ILE A 388 2.48 25.14 -17.72
CA ILE A 388 3.47 26.19 -17.46
C ILE A 388 3.44 26.66 -16.01
N ALA A 389 2.25 26.83 -15.42
CA ALA A 389 2.11 27.25 -14.02
C ALA A 389 2.72 26.23 -13.06
N VAL A 390 2.48 24.93 -13.26
CA VAL A 390 3.08 23.85 -12.43
C VAL A 390 4.60 23.80 -12.67
N THR A 391 5.08 23.90 -13.90
CA THR A 391 6.51 23.95 -14.23
C THR A 391 7.23 25.08 -13.47
N ASN A 392 6.69 26.29 -13.56
CA ASN A 392 7.26 27.46 -12.88
C ASN A 392 7.25 27.30 -11.35
N ALA A 393 6.18 26.71 -10.80
CA ALA A 393 6.09 26.45 -9.37
C ALA A 393 7.12 25.41 -8.92
N LEU A 394 7.36 24.34 -9.69
CA LEU A 394 8.41 23.35 -9.42
C LEU A 394 9.81 23.98 -9.47
N ILE A 395 10.10 24.82 -10.46
CA ILE A 395 11.38 25.52 -10.55
C ILE A 395 11.60 26.40 -9.30
N LYS A 396 10.56 27.09 -8.85
CA LYS A 396 10.64 27.99 -7.71
C LYS A 396 10.75 27.28 -6.36
N LYS A 397 10.00 26.20 -6.15
CA LYS A 397 9.86 25.51 -4.86
C LYS A 397 10.65 24.21 -4.75
N ASN A 398 11.06 23.61 -5.87
CA ASN A 398 11.63 22.27 -6.02
C ASN A 398 10.69 21.11 -5.60
N LEU A 399 9.61 21.42 -4.92
CA LEU A 399 8.64 20.44 -4.41
C LEU A 399 7.27 21.09 -4.29
N LEU A 400 6.23 20.38 -4.74
CA LEU A 400 4.83 20.76 -4.63
C LEU A 400 4.06 19.63 -3.95
N LEU A 401 3.31 19.99 -2.92
CA LEU A 401 2.35 19.11 -2.27
C LEU A 401 1.01 19.13 -3.01
N SER A 402 0.13 18.19 -2.70
CA SER A 402 -1.22 18.14 -3.26
C SER A 402 -1.95 19.48 -3.13
N SER A 403 -1.89 20.09 -1.96
CA SER A 403 -2.51 21.38 -1.68
C SER A 403 -1.93 22.55 -2.49
N ASP A 404 -0.63 22.51 -2.84
CA ASP A 404 -0.02 23.51 -3.74
C ASP A 404 -0.55 23.36 -5.16
N ILE A 405 -0.63 22.14 -5.67
CA ILE A 405 -1.11 21.83 -7.02
C ILE A 405 -2.59 22.23 -7.14
N GLU A 406 -3.40 21.95 -6.12
CA GLU A 406 -4.80 22.34 -6.07
C GLU A 406 -4.98 23.85 -6.12
N LYS A 407 -4.19 24.61 -5.33
CA LYS A 407 -4.18 26.09 -5.38
C LYS A 407 -3.82 26.63 -6.76
N ILE A 408 -2.82 26.02 -7.44
CA ILE A 408 -2.44 26.41 -8.80
C ILE A 408 -3.61 26.17 -9.75
N ARG A 409 -4.26 25.01 -9.69
CA ARG A 409 -5.41 24.66 -10.52
C ARG A 409 -6.59 25.63 -10.31
N GLU A 410 -6.91 25.97 -9.06
CA GLU A 410 -8.03 26.84 -8.70
C GLU A 410 -7.79 28.32 -9.03
N SER A 411 -6.53 28.74 -9.04
CA SER A 411 -6.17 30.15 -9.29
C SER A 411 -6.62 30.69 -10.65
N LYS A 412 -6.91 29.78 -11.63
CA LYS A 412 -7.31 30.11 -13.01
C LYS A 412 -6.45 31.19 -13.69
N VAL A 413 -5.31 31.54 -13.08
CA VAL A 413 -4.35 32.55 -13.60
C VAL A 413 -3.81 32.18 -14.99
N TYR A 414 -4.00 30.93 -15.39
CA TYR A 414 -3.53 30.39 -16.68
C TYR A 414 -4.60 30.37 -17.79
N ASN A 415 -5.83 30.86 -17.53
CA ASN A 415 -6.92 30.91 -18.53
C ASN A 415 -6.93 32.22 -19.32
N ASN A 416 -5.88 33.07 -19.23
CA ASN A 416 -5.70 34.28 -19.99
C ASN A 416 -4.65 34.12 -21.10
#